data_4f971b88ba0f75d476ee8be2bd25e01a
#
_entry.id   4f971b88ba0f75d476ee8be2bd25e01a
#
_cell.length_a   1.000
_cell.length_b   1.000
_cell.length_c   1.000
_cell.angle_alpha   90.00
_cell.angle_beta   90.00
_cell.angle_gamma   90.00
#
_symmetry.space_group_name_H-M   'P 1'
#
loop_
_entity.id
_entity.type
_entity.pdbx_description
1 polymer ?
#
loop_
_entity_poly.entity_id
_entity_poly.type
_entity_poly.pdbx_seq_one_letter_code
_entity_poly.pdbx_strand_id
1 'polypeptide(L)'
;MVDLKYIGHSAFEIKTGDKSILVDPLVSINPKYDYKQSNIVDIFVTHGHSDHLGEAIEISKEKKAPITAITEVASYCAGKKVKTRPVCPGGWLNYGWGRAIFLPAYHSSSLPDGSYGGIAASILFDIEGVRIFHAGDTCLTPDFKAYKDLYRPNIALLPIGGNYTMDVEHAVVAADWLGAKTVIPMHYNTFPEIQADLQKFAQLMQVNNTTCCILNPEEIK
;
A
#
# COMPACT_ATOMS: atom_id res chain seq x y z
N MET A 1 -16.88 10.59 3.27
CA MET A 1 -16.48 9.47 4.18
C MET A 1 -15.51 8.58 3.42
N VAL A 2 -14.39 8.24 4.05
CA VAL A 2 -13.34 7.39 3.44
C VAL A 2 -13.49 5.99 3.98
N ASP A 3 -13.65 5.00 3.08
CA ASP A 3 -13.71 3.59 3.42
C ASP A 3 -12.44 2.90 2.92
N LEU A 4 -11.92 1.97 3.70
CA LEU A 4 -10.72 1.21 3.38
C LEU A 4 -11.06 -0.29 3.35
N LYS A 5 -10.78 -0.93 2.22
CA LYS A 5 -11.02 -2.35 2.02
C LYS A 5 -9.69 -3.06 1.80
N TYR A 6 -9.41 -4.05 2.62
CA TYR A 6 -8.27 -4.95 2.44
C TYR A 6 -8.65 -6.06 1.47
N ILE A 7 -7.93 -6.16 0.35
CA ILE A 7 -8.17 -7.18 -0.67
C ILE A 7 -7.38 -8.44 -0.34
N GLY A 8 -6.17 -8.27 0.19
CA GLY A 8 -5.24 -9.33 0.57
C GLY A 8 -3.81 -8.94 0.26
N HIS A 9 -2.85 -9.58 0.88
CA HIS A 9 -1.41 -9.31 0.75
C HIS A 9 -1.08 -7.84 1.05
N SER A 10 -0.79 -7.02 0.04
CA SER A 10 -0.61 -5.57 0.16
C SER A 10 -1.65 -4.78 -0.63
N ALA A 11 -2.67 -5.47 -1.17
CA ALA A 11 -3.68 -4.87 -2.01
C ALA A 11 -4.81 -4.24 -1.20
N PHE A 12 -5.08 -2.95 -1.47
CA PHE A 12 -6.16 -2.19 -0.85
C PHE A 12 -6.99 -1.41 -1.86
N GLU A 13 -8.27 -1.25 -1.56
CA GLU A 13 -9.14 -0.27 -2.19
C GLU A 13 -9.47 0.84 -1.19
N ILE A 14 -9.19 2.08 -1.56
CA ILE A 14 -9.59 3.29 -0.80
C ILE A 14 -10.76 3.91 -1.55
N LYS A 15 -11.92 4.00 -0.88
CA LYS A 15 -13.13 4.57 -1.48
C LYS A 15 -13.45 5.91 -0.85
N THR A 16 -13.79 6.90 -1.67
CA THR A 16 -14.27 8.23 -1.26
C THR A 16 -15.37 8.69 -2.20
N GLY A 17 -16.57 8.90 -1.66
CA GLY A 17 -17.76 9.15 -2.47
C GLY A 17 -18.04 7.97 -3.41
N ASP A 18 -18.11 8.26 -4.71
CA ASP A 18 -18.30 7.29 -5.78
C ASP A 18 -16.99 6.78 -6.40
N LYS A 19 -15.84 7.26 -5.93
CA LYS A 19 -14.51 6.96 -6.51
C LYS A 19 -13.78 5.92 -5.69
N SER A 20 -13.05 5.06 -6.39
CA SER A 20 -12.17 4.04 -5.80
C SER A 20 -10.74 4.22 -6.31
N ILE A 21 -9.80 4.13 -5.39
CA ILE A 21 -8.36 4.14 -5.65
C ILE A 21 -7.82 2.76 -5.27
N LEU A 22 -7.13 2.09 -6.18
CA LEU A 22 -6.45 0.83 -5.87
C LEU A 22 -4.98 1.07 -5.55
N VAL A 23 -4.47 0.33 -4.57
CA VAL A 23 -3.05 0.32 -4.20
C VAL A 23 -2.55 -1.11 -4.26
N ASP A 24 -1.42 -1.33 -4.94
CA ASP A 24 -0.74 -2.62 -5.12
C ASP A 24 -1.71 -3.77 -5.48
N PRO A 25 -2.44 -3.68 -6.62
CA PRO A 25 -3.65 -4.45 -6.86
C PRO A 25 -3.38 -5.89 -7.28
N LEU A 26 -2.87 -6.73 -6.37
CA LEU A 26 -2.85 -8.19 -6.50
C LEU A 26 -4.26 -8.72 -6.19
N VAL A 27 -5.21 -8.47 -7.09
CA VAL A 27 -6.62 -8.78 -6.85
C VAL A 27 -6.93 -10.28 -6.98
N SER A 28 -6.11 -11.02 -7.71
CA SER A 28 -6.22 -12.49 -7.85
C SER A 28 -6.02 -13.24 -6.54
N ILE A 29 -5.40 -12.60 -5.52
CA ILE A 29 -5.23 -13.18 -4.17
C ILE A 29 -6.58 -13.41 -3.46
N ASN A 30 -7.61 -12.66 -3.85
CA ASN A 30 -8.96 -12.75 -3.28
C ASN A 30 -10.01 -12.98 -4.37
N PRO A 31 -10.39 -14.23 -4.65
CA PRO A 31 -11.38 -14.57 -5.67
C PRO A 31 -12.78 -13.99 -5.44
N LYS A 32 -13.07 -13.50 -4.23
CA LYS A 32 -14.35 -12.85 -3.89
C LYS A 32 -14.36 -11.36 -4.23
N TYR A 33 -13.19 -10.76 -4.46
CA TYR A 33 -13.09 -9.34 -4.81
C TYR A 33 -13.32 -9.15 -6.30
N ASP A 34 -14.34 -8.37 -6.64
CA ASP A 34 -14.66 -8.01 -8.03
C ASP A 34 -14.48 -6.50 -8.25
N TYR A 35 -13.29 -6.12 -8.74
CA TYR A 35 -12.96 -4.73 -9.05
C TYR A 35 -13.88 -4.12 -10.12
N LYS A 36 -14.62 -4.94 -10.88
CA LYS A 36 -15.53 -4.45 -11.93
C LYS A 36 -16.69 -3.68 -11.36
N GLN A 37 -17.07 -3.97 -10.11
CA GLN A 37 -18.13 -3.27 -9.38
C GLN A 37 -17.70 -1.90 -8.83
N SER A 38 -16.40 -1.60 -8.82
CA SER A 38 -15.85 -0.35 -8.30
C SER A 38 -15.61 0.67 -9.42
N ASN A 39 -15.88 1.95 -9.12
CA ASN A 39 -15.52 3.07 -9.99
C ASN A 39 -14.05 3.46 -9.76
N ILE A 40 -13.13 2.64 -10.29
CA ILE A 40 -11.70 2.84 -10.14
C ILE A 40 -11.24 4.01 -10.99
N VAL A 41 -10.75 5.05 -10.35
CA VAL A 41 -10.31 6.29 -10.99
C VAL A 41 -8.79 6.44 -11.06
N ASP A 42 -8.06 5.83 -10.13
CA ASP A 42 -6.58 5.84 -10.06
C ASP A 42 -6.07 4.51 -9.50
N ILE A 43 -4.87 4.11 -9.93
CA ILE A 43 -4.16 2.92 -9.47
C ILE A 43 -2.77 3.37 -9.02
N PHE A 44 -2.34 2.96 -7.84
CA PHE A 44 -1.03 3.26 -7.27
C PHE A 44 -0.23 1.97 -7.12
N VAL A 45 1.06 2.01 -7.46
CA VAL A 45 1.98 0.88 -7.29
C VAL A 45 3.21 1.36 -6.55
N THR A 46 3.51 0.72 -5.43
CA THR A 46 4.62 1.10 -4.55
C THR A 46 5.98 0.75 -5.16
N HIS A 47 6.08 -0.41 -5.82
CA HIS A 47 7.30 -0.87 -6.47
C HIS A 47 7.01 -1.97 -7.51
N GLY A 48 8.05 -2.42 -8.23
CA GLY A 48 7.89 -3.24 -9.44
C GLY A 48 7.69 -4.73 -9.22
N HIS A 49 7.74 -5.27 -8.00
CA HIS A 49 7.56 -6.69 -7.76
C HIS A 49 6.16 -7.15 -8.20
N SER A 50 6.07 -8.40 -8.65
CA SER A 50 4.86 -8.95 -9.27
C SER A 50 3.67 -9.01 -8.31
N ASP A 51 3.91 -9.21 -7.03
CA ASP A 51 2.91 -9.25 -5.96
C ASP A 51 2.38 -7.87 -5.53
N HIS A 52 2.98 -6.78 -6.05
CA HIS A 52 2.53 -5.39 -5.89
C HIS A 52 2.02 -4.80 -7.20
N LEU A 53 2.75 -4.98 -8.31
CA LEU A 53 2.26 -4.59 -9.62
C LEU A 53 0.94 -5.31 -9.95
N GLY A 54 0.83 -6.58 -9.55
CA GLY A 54 -0.39 -7.38 -9.67
C GLY A 54 -1.08 -7.24 -11.01
N GLU A 55 -2.39 -7.05 -10.97
CA GLU A 55 -3.23 -6.85 -12.14
C GLU A 55 -3.41 -5.37 -12.54
N ALA A 56 -2.50 -4.46 -12.08
CA ALA A 56 -2.61 -3.02 -12.34
C ALA A 56 -2.78 -2.68 -13.83
N ILE A 57 -2.05 -3.39 -14.71
CA ILE A 57 -2.08 -3.14 -16.16
C ILE A 57 -3.43 -3.55 -16.75
N GLU A 58 -3.95 -4.72 -16.39
CA GLU A 58 -5.23 -5.24 -16.85
C GLU A 58 -6.37 -4.34 -16.40
N ILE A 59 -6.39 -3.99 -15.11
CA ILE A 59 -7.39 -3.11 -14.52
C ILE A 59 -7.34 -1.72 -15.18
N SER A 60 -6.13 -1.17 -15.39
CA SER A 60 -5.95 0.11 -16.07
C SER A 60 -6.51 0.09 -17.49
N LYS A 61 -6.33 -1.00 -18.26
CA LYS A 61 -6.90 -1.14 -19.61
C LYS A 61 -8.42 -1.14 -19.57
N GLU A 62 -9.02 -1.86 -18.63
CA GLU A 62 -10.46 -2.02 -18.52
C GLU A 62 -11.13 -0.74 -18.00
N LYS A 63 -10.62 -0.19 -16.89
CA LYS A 63 -11.22 0.96 -16.21
C LYS A 63 -10.79 2.31 -16.77
N LYS A 64 -9.77 2.35 -17.63
CA LYS A 64 -9.12 3.58 -18.13
C LYS A 64 -8.49 4.43 -17.02
N ALA A 65 -8.28 3.85 -15.86
CA ALA A 65 -7.64 4.47 -14.71
C ALA A 65 -6.11 4.55 -14.94
N PRO A 66 -5.46 5.71 -14.72
CA PRO A 66 -4.01 5.81 -14.85
C PRO A 66 -3.30 5.06 -13.72
N ILE A 67 -2.09 4.54 -14.02
CA ILE A 67 -1.19 3.96 -13.02
C ILE A 67 -0.20 5.04 -12.59
N THR A 68 -0.19 5.39 -11.30
CA THR A 68 0.82 6.25 -10.68
C THR A 68 1.85 5.37 -9.97
N ALA A 69 3.11 5.49 -10.34
CA ALA A 69 4.21 4.70 -9.79
C ALA A 69 5.54 5.43 -10.00
N ILE A 70 6.59 4.94 -9.35
CA ILE A 70 7.98 5.36 -9.61
C ILE A 70 8.26 5.27 -11.11
N THR A 71 9.08 6.19 -11.62
CA THR A 71 9.31 6.43 -13.06
C THR A 71 9.59 5.15 -13.85
N GLU A 72 10.38 4.22 -13.32
CA GLU A 72 10.75 2.97 -13.99
C GLU A 72 9.54 2.04 -14.13
N VAL A 73 8.76 1.86 -13.05
CA VAL A 73 7.52 1.07 -13.06
C VAL A 73 6.50 1.71 -14.00
N ALA A 74 6.32 3.02 -13.92
CA ALA A 74 5.41 3.77 -14.80
C ALA A 74 5.80 3.63 -16.28
N SER A 75 7.10 3.67 -16.60
CA SER A 75 7.61 3.49 -17.96
C SER A 75 7.36 2.08 -18.47
N TYR A 76 7.58 1.06 -17.65
CA TYR A 76 7.23 -0.33 -17.97
C TYR A 76 5.73 -0.48 -18.29
N CYS A 77 4.88 0.08 -17.45
CA CYS A 77 3.42 0.06 -17.67
C CYS A 77 3.02 0.82 -18.93
N ALA A 78 3.62 1.98 -19.22
CA ALA A 78 3.38 2.74 -20.44
C ALA A 78 3.71 1.93 -21.70
N GLY A 79 4.76 1.12 -21.66
CA GLY A 79 5.09 0.15 -22.71
C GLY A 79 4.01 -0.89 -22.99
N LYS A 80 3.12 -1.13 -22.02
CA LYS A 80 1.93 -2.01 -22.15
C LYS A 80 0.66 -1.26 -22.62
N LYS A 81 0.83 0.00 -23.09
CA LYS A 81 -0.23 0.85 -23.68
C LYS A 81 -1.32 1.26 -22.67
N VAL A 82 -0.97 1.52 -21.43
CA VAL A 82 -1.84 2.13 -20.42
C VAL A 82 -1.39 3.55 -20.11
N LYS A 83 -2.31 4.37 -19.58
CA LYS A 83 -1.96 5.71 -19.09
C LYS A 83 -1.19 5.58 -17.80
N THR A 84 -0.12 6.34 -17.67
CA THR A 84 0.72 6.37 -16.47
C THR A 84 0.98 7.78 -16.00
N ARG A 85 1.28 7.91 -14.72
CA ARG A 85 1.79 9.12 -14.09
C ARG A 85 3.10 8.75 -13.38
N PRO A 86 4.24 8.99 -14.05
CA PRO A 86 5.55 8.75 -13.44
C PRO A 86 5.82 9.75 -12.32
N VAL A 87 6.37 9.26 -11.21
CA VAL A 87 6.71 10.07 -10.03
C VAL A 87 8.07 9.69 -9.47
N CYS A 88 8.62 10.59 -8.65
CA CYS A 88 9.70 10.32 -7.71
C CYS A 88 9.24 10.71 -6.30
N PRO A 89 9.85 10.17 -5.24
CA PRO A 89 9.53 10.59 -3.87
C PRO A 89 9.75 12.08 -3.65
N GLY A 90 8.90 12.70 -2.81
CA GLY A 90 9.14 14.03 -2.26
C GLY A 90 8.01 15.03 -2.42
N GLY A 91 7.34 15.11 -3.55
CA GLY A 91 6.32 16.13 -3.80
C GLY A 91 4.87 15.62 -3.67
N TRP A 92 3.97 16.46 -3.14
CA TRP A 92 2.54 16.17 -3.17
C TRP A 92 1.98 16.21 -4.58
N LEU A 93 1.17 15.21 -4.90
CA LEU A 93 0.41 15.11 -6.14
C LEU A 93 -1.07 15.33 -5.83
N ASN A 94 -1.70 16.26 -6.53
CA ASN A 94 -3.12 16.58 -6.33
C ASN A 94 -4.00 15.82 -7.33
N TYR A 95 -5.13 15.34 -6.82
CA TYR A 95 -6.16 14.59 -7.54
C TYR A 95 -7.53 15.16 -7.24
N GLY A 96 -8.54 14.84 -8.03
CA GLY A 96 -9.92 15.28 -7.79
C GLY A 96 -10.58 14.64 -6.56
N TRP A 97 -9.90 13.72 -5.87
CA TRP A 97 -10.38 13.05 -4.65
C TRP A 97 -9.53 13.38 -3.41
N GLY A 98 -8.42 14.09 -3.55
CA GLY A 98 -7.48 14.38 -2.49
C GLY A 98 -6.06 14.53 -3.01
N ARG A 99 -5.07 14.09 -2.26
CA ARG A 99 -3.67 14.14 -2.66
C ARG A 99 -2.91 12.93 -2.16
N ALA A 100 -1.79 12.62 -2.82
CA ALA A 100 -0.87 11.57 -2.43
C ALA A 100 0.58 12.04 -2.53
N ILE A 101 1.46 11.44 -1.74
CA ILE A 101 2.91 11.65 -1.81
C ILE A 101 3.61 10.31 -1.74
N PHE A 102 4.61 10.11 -2.60
CA PHE A 102 5.52 8.97 -2.53
C PHE A 102 6.68 9.33 -1.59
N LEU A 103 7.03 8.41 -0.72
CA LEU A 103 8.08 8.54 0.27
C LEU A 103 9.05 7.36 0.12
N PRO A 104 10.35 7.52 0.41
CA PRO A 104 11.29 6.42 0.30
C PRO A 104 10.89 5.20 1.13
N ALA A 105 11.06 4.01 0.55
CA ALA A 105 10.99 2.72 1.25
C ALA A 105 12.29 1.96 1.00
N TYR A 106 12.72 1.16 1.97
CA TYR A 106 13.98 0.42 1.90
C TYR A 106 13.71 -1.02 1.51
N HIS A 107 13.59 -1.24 0.23
CA HIS A 107 13.34 -2.53 -0.40
C HIS A 107 13.89 -2.54 -1.83
N SER A 108 14.09 -3.72 -2.40
CA SER A 108 14.43 -3.84 -3.82
C SER A 108 13.20 -3.59 -4.71
N SER A 109 13.45 -3.36 -5.99
CA SER A 109 12.36 -3.21 -6.96
C SER A 109 12.84 -3.76 -8.30
N SER A 110 12.29 -4.90 -8.70
CA SER A 110 12.50 -5.49 -10.03
C SER A 110 11.16 -5.60 -10.76
N LEU A 111 11.19 -5.44 -12.07
CA LEU A 111 10.02 -5.62 -12.92
C LEU A 111 9.82 -7.09 -13.28
N PRO A 112 8.64 -7.51 -13.75
CA PRO A 112 8.38 -8.92 -14.11
C PRO A 112 9.31 -9.51 -15.17
N ASP A 113 9.97 -8.69 -15.97
CA ASP A 113 10.97 -9.10 -16.96
C ASP A 113 12.40 -9.15 -16.39
N GLY A 114 12.56 -8.92 -15.07
CA GLY A 114 13.83 -8.89 -14.37
C GLY A 114 14.61 -7.57 -14.49
N SER A 115 14.10 -6.59 -15.20
CA SER A 115 14.73 -5.28 -15.29
C SER A 115 14.57 -4.47 -13.99
N TYR A 116 15.41 -3.44 -13.81
CA TYR A 116 15.37 -2.58 -12.65
C TYR A 116 14.07 -1.77 -12.60
N GLY A 117 13.34 -1.87 -11.48
CA GLY A 117 12.05 -1.21 -11.27
C GLY A 117 12.12 0.15 -10.55
N GLY A 118 13.31 0.75 -10.46
CA GLY A 118 13.49 1.98 -9.68
C GLY A 118 13.62 1.72 -8.18
N ILE A 119 13.45 2.75 -7.38
CA ILE A 119 13.41 2.63 -5.92
C ILE A 119 12.02 2.19 -5.45
N ALA A 120 11.96 1.42 -4.37
CA ALA A 120 10.68 1.14 -3.70
C ALA A 120 10.17 2.40 -2.98
N ALA A 121 8.86 2.50 -2.82
CA ALA A 121 8.25 3.63 -2.16
C ALA A 121 7.09 3.22 -1.23
N SER A 122 6.95 3.95 -0.12
CA SER A 122 5.72 4.05 0.64
C SER A 122 4.83 5.14 0.02
N ILE A 123 3.53 5.10 0.26
CA ILE A 123 2.59 6.10 -0.24
C ILE A 123 1.73 6.63 0.91
N LEU A 124 1.68 7.94 1.06
CA LEU A 124 0.75 8.58 1.98
C LEU A 124 -0.37 9.27 1.18
N PHE A 125 -1.59 8.90 1.47
CA PHE A 125 -2.81 9.50 0.96
C PHE A 125 -3.38 10.50 1.97
N ASP A 126 -3.87 11.65 1.52
CA ASP A 126 -4.61 12.63 2.33
C ASP A 126 -5.95 12.90 1.62
N ILE A 127 -7.01 12.30 2.16
CA ILE A 127 -8.35 12.28 1.56
C ILE A 127 -9.35 12.76 2.61
N GLU A 128 -10.01 13.87 2.38
CA GLU A 128 -10.97 14.48 3.33
C GLU A 128 -10.38 14.66 4.76
N GLY A 129 -9.05 14.89 4.86
CA GLY A 129 -8.35 15.02 6.14
C GLY A 129 -7.99 13.69 6.83
N VAL A 130 -8.36 12.55 6.25
CA VAL A 130 -7.89 11.22 6.67
C VAL A 130 -6.59 10.90 5.96
N ARG A 131 -5.53 10.65 6.74
CA ARG A 131 -4.19 10.32 6.22
C ARG A 131 -3.91 8.86 6.39
N ILE A 132 -3.78 8.15 5.27
CA ILE A 132 -3.53 6.71 5.18
C ILE A 132 -2.10 6.52 4.66
N PHE A 133 -1.24 5.92 5.47
CA PHE A 133 0.13 5.57 5.11
C PHE A 133 0.19 4.09 4.71
N HIS A 134 0.44 3.83 3.44
CA HIS A 134 0.72 2.50 2.92
C HIS A 134 2.24 2.34 2.86
N ALA A 135 2.79 1.50 3.72
CA ALA A 135 4.26 1.36 3.83
C ALA A 135 4.89 0.78 2.55
N GLY A 136 4.12 0.04 1.75
CA GLY A 136 4.71 -0.84 0.74
C GLY A 136 5.60 -1.87 1.40
N ASP A 137 6.56 -2.38 0.66
CA ASP A 137 7.59 -3.25 1.22
C ASP A 137 8.77 -2.41 1.71
N THR A 138 9.11 -2.59 2.97
CA THR A 138 10.20 -1.86 3.61
C THR A 138 10.67 -2.59 4.87
N CYS A 139 11.94 -2.40 5.23
CA CYS A 139 12.41 -2.66 6.58
C CYS A 139 12.02 -1.52 7.53
N LEU A 140 12.27 -1.70 8.82
CA LEU A 140 12.17 -0.62 9.81
C LEU A 140 13.19 0.49 9.49
N THR A 141 12.72 1.74 9.42
CA THR A 141 13.55 2.90 9.11
C THR A 141 13.29 4.07 10.05
N PRO A 142 14.32 4.83 10.46
CA PRO A 142 14.16 6.06 11.24
C PRO A 142 13.31 7.14 10.56
N ASP A 143 13.15 7.08 9.25
CA ASP A 143 12.32 8.02 8.47
C ASP A 143 10.88 8.07 8.96
N PHE A 144 10.38 6.97 9.54
CA PHE A 144 9.03 6.91 10.11
C PHE A 144 8.80 7.97 11.20
N LYS A 145 9.84 8.34 11.96
CA LYS A 145 9.76 9.43 12.95
C LYS A 145 9.56 10.78 12.26
N ALA A 146 10.27 11.02 11.15
CA ALA A 146 10.09 12.23 10.36
C ALA A 146 8.70 12.26 9.70
N TYR A 147 8.20 11.12 9.24
CA TYR A 147 6.86 11.02 8.67
C TYR A 147 5.74 11.31 9.69
N LYS A 148 5.93 10.88 10.96
CA LYS A 148 5.07 11.28 12.08
C LYS A 148 4.98 12.79 12.23
N ASP A 149 6.13 13.45 12.30
CA ASP A 149 6.19 14.90 12.54
C ASP A 149 5.64 15.72 11.39
N LEU A 150 5.98 15.31 10.15
CA LEU A 150 5.59 16.04 8.94
C LEU A 150 4.16 15.75 8.48
N TYR A 151 3.72 14.49 8.60
CA TYR A 151 2.50 14.04 7.92
C TYR A 151 1.42 13.54 8.86
N ARG A 152 1.75 13.08 10.08
CA ARG A 152 0.80 12.64 11.12
C ARG A 152 -0.24 11.66 10.57
N PRO A 153 0.13 10.47 10.11
CA PRO A 153 -0.81 9.49 9.56
C PRO A 153 -1.87 9.10 10.61
N ASN A 154 -3.11 8.95 10.17
CA ASN A 154 -4.20 8.45 11.02
C ASN A 154 -4.21 6.92 11.03
N ILE A 155 -3.97 6.33 9.85
CA ILE A 155 -3.97 4.89 9.60
C ILE A 155 -2.63 4.53 8.97
N ALA A 156 -1.99 3.46 9.46
CA ALA A 156 -0.80 2.89 8.85
C ALA A 156 -1.05 1.43 8.45
N LEU A 157 -0.74 1.11 7.20
CA LEU A 157 -0.78 -0.22 6.63
C LEU A 157 0.66 -0.74 6.62
N LEU A 158 0.97 -1.71 7.48
CA LEU A 158 2.35 -2.13 7.74
C LEU A 158 2.56 -3.60 7.40
N PRO A 159 3.61 -3.94 6.62
CA PRO A 159 3.99 -5.32 6.39
C PRO A 159 4.53 -5.93 7.69
N ILE A 160 4.13 -7.17 7.99
CA ILE A 160 4.52 -7.89 9.21
C ILE A 160 5.04 -9.30 8.96
N GLY A 161 5.17 -9.72 7.70
CA GLY A 161 5.49 -11.09 7.31
C GLY A 161 6.95 -11.50 7.54
N GLY A 162 7.85 -10.55 7.82
CA GLY A 162 9.27 -10.83 7.97
C GLY A 162 9.94 -11.21 6.64
N ASN A 163 11.13 -11.79 6.72
CA ASN A 163 11.97 -12.25 5.62
C ASN A 163 12.30 -11.16 4.58
N TYR A 164 11.29 -10.64 3.89
CA TYR A 164 11.44 -9.60 2.86
C TYR A 164 11.11 -8.20 3.38
N THR A 165 10.36 -8.10 4.47
CA THR A 165 9.87 -6.85 5.05
C THR A 165 10.10 -6.83 6.57
N MET A 166 9.42 -5.93 7.28
CA MET A 166 9.40 -5.97 8.74
C MET A 166 8.74 -7.25 9.24
N ASP A 167 9.25 -7.81 10.32
CA ASP A 167 8.57 -8.80 11.13
C ASP A 167 7.60 -8.12 12.13
N VAL A 168 6.94 -8.92 12.95
CA VAL A 168 5.97 -8.47 13.95
C VAL A 168 6.58 -7.44 14.91
N GLU A 169 7.78 -7.69 15.43
CA GLU A 169 8.45 -6.83 16.40
C GLU A 169 8.87 -5.49 15.77
N HIS A 170 9.45 -5.51 14.58
CA HIS A 170 9.81 -4.30 13.85
C HIS A 170 8.58 -3.47 13.45
N ALA A 171 7.50 -4.12 13.06
CA ALA A 171 6.25 -3.42 12.70
C ALA A 171 5.60 -2.72 13.90
N VAL A 172 5.70 -3.30 15.10
CA VAL A 172 5.26 -2.64 16.35
C VAL A 172 6.07 -1.38 16.63
N VAL A 173 7.40 -1.44 16.45
CA VAL A 173 8.28 -0.26 16.58
C VAL A 173 7.94 0.78 15.50
N ALA A 174 7.71 0.36 14.27
CA ALA A 174 7.31 1.23 13.17
C ALA A 174 5.99 1.96 13.46
N ALA A 175 5.01 1.27 14.03
CA ALA A 175 3.73 1.84 14.45
C ALA A 175 3.90 2.97 15.48
N ASP A 176 4.75 2.76 16.48
CA ASP A 176 5.10 3.78 17.49
C ASP A 176 5.79 4.99 16.84
N TRP A 177 6.78 4.73 15.99
CA TRP A 177 7.51 5.80 15.30
C TRP A 177 6.64 6.61 14.36
N LEU A 178 5.68 5.99 13.66
CA LEU A 178 4.69 6.68 12.81
C LEU A 178 3.63 7.42 13.62
N GLY A 179 3.35 6.97 14.85
CA GLY A 179 2.34 7.56 15.72
C GLY A 179 0.91 7.49 15.15
N ALA A 180 0.64 6.53 14.27
CA ALA A 180 -0.69 6.32 13.71
C ALA A 180 -1.65 5.82 14.80
N LYS A 181 -2.90 6.29 14.77
CA LYS A 181 -3.92 5.86 15.74
C LYS A 181 -4.39 4.43 15.47
N THR A 182 -4.45 4.06 14.20
CA THR A 182 -4.89 2.73 13.74
C THR A 182 -3.81 2.10 12.88
N VAL A 183 -3.49 0.86 13.14
CA VAL A 183 -2.55 0.08 12.34
C VAL A 183 -3.26 -1.16 11.80
N ILE A 184 -3.08 -1.41 10.51
CA ILE A 184 -3.60 -2.57 9.81
C ILE A 184 -2.41 -3.37 9.29
N PRO A 185 -2.23 -4.62 9.74
CA PRO A 185 -1.18 -5.47 9.23
C PRO A 185 -1.47 -5.91 7.79
N MET A 186 -0.42 -6.01 6.99
CA MET A 186 -0.48 -6.49 5.61
C MET A 186 0.76 -7.34 5.29
N HIS A 187 0.84 -7.90 4.08
CA HIS A 187 1.99 -8.65 3.55
C HIS A 187 2.41 -9.80 4.49
N TYR A 188 1.44 -10.65 4.86
CA TYR A 188 1.67 -11.81 5.73
C TYR A 188 0.79 -13.00 5.32
N ASN A 189 1.23 -14.22 5.64
CA ASN A 189 0.51 -15.49 5.50
C ASN A 189 0.01 -15.82 4.09
N THR A 190 0.48 -15.12 3.06
CA THR A 190 0.12 -15.39 1.66
C THR A 190 1.11 -16.31 0.96
N PHE A 191 2.33 -16.37 1.48
CA PHE A 191 3.39 -17.27 1.02
C PHE A 191 4.05 -17.97 2.23
N PRO A 192 4.69 -19.16 2.05
CA PRO A 192 5.33 -19.88 3.16
C PRO A 192 6.39 -19.08 3.90
N GLU A 193 7.11 -18.19 3.18
CA GLU A 193 8.23 -17.42 3.70
C GLU A 193 7.82 -16.22 4.56
N ILE A 194 6.55 -15.81 4.52
CA ILE A 194 6.05 -14.61 5.20
C ILE A 194 4.97 -14.93 6.23
N GLN A 195 5.22 -15.96 7.03
CA GLN A 195 4.29 -16.35 8.09
C GLN A 195 4.44 -15.42 9.30
N ALA A 196 3.33 -14.89 9.80
CA ALA A 196 3.30 -14.01 10.96
C ALA A 196 2.25 -14.41 11.99
N ASP A 197 2.57 -14.23 13.26
CA ASP A 197 1.64 -14.44 14.38
C ASP A 197 0.81 -13.17 14.65
N LEU A 198 -0.41 -13.16 14.13
CA LEU A 198 -1.35 -12.06 14.30
C LEU A 198 -1.78 -11.83 15.74
N GLN A 199 -1.86 -12.89 16.55
CA GLN A 199 -2.23 -12.76 17.96
C GLN A 199 -1.13 -12.04 18.73
N LYS A 200 0.13 -12.44 18.50
CA LYS A 200 1.30 -11.75 19.05
C LYS A 200 1.34 -10.28 18.61
N PHE A 201 1.11 -10.00 17.32
CA PHE A 201 1.07 -8.62 16.82
C PHE A 201 0.01 -7.80 17.55
N ALA A 202 -1.24 -8.29 17.64
CA ALA A 202 -2.34 -7.60 18.31
C ALA A 202 -2.05 -7.34 19.79
N GLN A 203 -1.46 -8.32 20.51
CA GLN A 203 -1.07 -8.16 21.91
C GLN A 203 -0.02 -7.07 22.11
N LEU A 204 1.03 -7.05 21.27
CA LEU A 204 2.09 -6.04 21.35
C LEU A 204 1.56 -4.63 21.02
N MET A 205 0.65 -4.50 20.07
CA MET A 205 0.01 -3.23 19.73
C MET A 205 -0.84 -2.66 20.87
N GLN A 206 -1.52 -3.50 21.64
CA GLN A 206 -2.29 -3.08 22.82
C GLN A 206 -1.43 -2.42 23.88
N VAL A 207 -0.22 -2.93 24.11
CA VAL A 207 0.73 -2.34 25.06
C VAL A 207 1.12 -0.91 24.68
N ASN A 208 1.16 -0.60 23.38
CA ASN A 208 1.52 0.72 22.85
C ASN A 208 0.32 1.69 22.71
N ASN A 209 -0.87 1.35 23.24
CA ASN A 209 -2.10 2.16 23.09
C ASN A 209 -2.45 2.51 21.64
N THR A 210 -2.05 1.67 20.69
CA THR A 210 -2.38 1.83 19.28
C THR A 210 -3.48 0.83 18.90
N THR A 211 -4.51 1.28 18.23
CA THR A 211 -5.56 0.39 17.74
C THR A 211 -5.03 -0.51 16.62
N CYS A 212 -4.96 -1.82 16.89
CA CYS A 212 -4.68 -2.80 15.87
C CYS A 212 -6.01 -3.25 15.23
N CYS A 213 -6.14 -3.08 13.93
CA CYS A 213 -7.31 -3.51 13.18
C CYS A 213 -6.89 -4.62 12.21
N ILE A 214 -7.10 -5.87 12.58
CA ILE A 214 -6.87 -7.01 11.68
C ILE A 214 -8.07 -7.10 10.76
N LEU A 215 -7.87 -6.73 9.49
CA LEU A 215 -8.89 -6.89 8.46
C LEU A 215 -8.78 -8.29 7.85
N ASN A 216 -9.93 -8.93 7.69
CA ASN A 216 -10.00 -10.20 7.00
C ASN A 216 -10.38 -9.95 5.53
N PRO A 217 -9.60 -10.43 4.54
CA PRO A 217 -9.95 -10.29 3.13
C PRO A 217 -11.31 -10.91 2.76
N GLU A 218 -11.83 -11.82 3.59
CA GLU A 218 -13.14 -12.44 3.40
C GLU A 218 -14.31 -11.58 3.91
N GLU A 219 -14.06 -10.62 4.77
CA GLU A 219 -15.08 -9.73 5.37
C GLU A 219 -15.29 -8.48 4.51
N ILE A 220 -15.72 -8.70 3.27
CA ILE A 220 -16.28 -7.63 2.45
C ILE A 220 -17.75 -7.44 2.89
N LYS A 221 -17.98 -6.54 3.83
CA LYS A 221 -19.32 -6.04 4.13
C LYS A 221 -19.66 -4.84 3.28
#